data_97e2410bf18daa9d16ed24900ca687ba
#
_entry.id   97e2410bf18daa9d16ed24900ca687ba
#
_cell.length_a   1.000
_cell.length_b   1.000
_cell.length_c   1.000
_cell.angle_alpha   90.00
_cell.angle_beta   90.00
_cell.angle_gamma   90.00
#
_symmetry.space_group_name_H-M   'P 1'
#
loop_
_entity.id
_entity.type
_entity.pdbx_description
1 polymer ?
#
loop_
_entity_poly.entity_id
_entity_poly.type
_entity_poly.pdbx_seq_one_letter_code
_entity_poly.pdbx_strand_id
1 'polypeptide(L)'
;MKNEKIVLITGASSGIGAATVDKIIEAGHKVVITARSTDKLNAIVTRWGEDKVLAVTADVSKLDQIQNVVEKAKEKFGRIDVVFANAGTGVNTPSIENGKPDEWKTMLDVNINALLFTAKASLPALKATQGHFIITSSIAGKITLKGSVYGATKWFAYGFGQNLAAEMAQWQGRCTIICPGMVNTPFFDEAKPDKLDPSDIADAVVYAISANSRCDIREITLLPTK
;
A
#
# COMPACT_ATOMS: atom_id res chain seq x y z
N MET A 1 26.37 -2.75 7.37
CA MET A 1 25.22 -3.67 7.30
C MET A 1 23.98 -2.83 6.98
N LYS A 2 23.19 -3.17 5.96
CA LYS A 2 21.89 -2.52 5.73
C LYS A 2 21.04 -2.77 6.98
N ASN A 3 20.53 -1.70 7.59
CA ASN A 3 19.69 -1.83 8.79
C ASN A 3 18.38 -2.54 8.40
N GLU A 4 18.12 -3.74 8.94
CA GLU A 4 16.89 -4.50 8.72
C GLU A 4 15.68 -3.64 9.12
N LYS A 5 14.68 -3.56 8.27
CA LYS A 5 13.45 -2.79 8.49
C LYS A 5 12.26 -3.73 8.66
N ILE A 6 11.29 -3.27 9.42
CA ILE A 6 9.98 -3.92 9.55
C ILE A 6 8.98 -3.15 8.69
N VAL A 7 8.42 -3.83 7.69
CA VAL A 7 7.53 -3.23 6.67
C VAL A 7 6.12 -3.79 6.82
N LEU A 8 5.15 -2.96 7.16
CA LEU A 8 3.73 -3.33 7.18
C LEU A 8 3.12 -3.09 5.79
N ILE A 9 2.47 -4.11 5.22
CA ILE A 9 1.88 -4.07 3.88
C ILE A 9 0.40 -4.40 3.95
N THR A 10 -0.47 -3.50 3.53
CA THR A 10 -1.91 -3.76 3.39
C THR A 10 -2.23 -4.24 1.97
N GLY A 11 -3.24 -5.11 1.84
CA GLY A 11 -3.57 -5.71 0.55
C GLY A 11 -2.49 -6.68 0.02
N ALA A 12 -1.80 -7.37 0.93
CA ALA A 12 -0.63 -8.20 0.62
C ALA A 12 -0.96 -9.55 -0.02
N SER A 13 -2.23 -9.93 -0.18
CA SER A 13 -2.63 -11.26 -0.63
C SER A 13 -2.59 -11.48 -2.14
N SER A 14 -2.34 -10.44 -2.94
CA SER A 14 -2.30 -10.52 -4.41
C SER A 14 -1.67 -9.28 -5.05
N GLY A 15 -1.41 -9.36 -6.35
CA GLY A 15 -0.99 -8.23 -7.19
C GLY A 15 0.25 -7.52 -6.65
N ILE A 16 0.22 -6.19 -6.64
CA ILE A 16 1.32 -5.33 -6.19
C ILE A 16 1.75 -5.66 -4.77
N GLY A 17 0.79 -5.85 -3.85
CA GLY A 17 1.10 -6.15 -2.45
C GLY A 17 1.89 -7.44 -2.28
N ALA A 18 1.48 -8.52 -2.95
CA ALA A 18 2.17 -9.81 -2.88
C ALA A 18 3.58 -9.75 -3.51
N ALA A 19 3.72 -9.11 -4.67
CA ALA A 19 5.03 -8.90 -5.31
C ALA A 19 5.96 -8.06 -4.42
N THR A 20 5.41 -7.06 -3.73
CA THR A 20 6.18 -6.23 -2.79
C THR A 20 6.68 -7.02 -1.60
N VAL A 21 5.90 -7.97 -1.07
CA VAL A 21 6.35 -8.86 0.00
C VAL A 21 7.64 -9.59 -0.39
N ASP A 22 7.65 -10.20 -1.58
CA ASP A 22 8.80 -10.96 -2.06
C ASP A 22 10.04 -10.07 -2.18
N LYS A 23 9.91 -8.91 -2.83
CA LYS A 23 11.03 -7.97 -3.02
C LYS A 23 11.58 -7.38 -1.72
N ILE A 24 10.72 -7.11 -0.74
CA ILE A 24 11.13 -6.60 0.57
C ILE A 24 11.93 -7.65 1.34
N ILE A 25 11.51 -8.93 1.30
CA ILE A 25 12.23 -10.02 1.98
C ILE A 25 13.55 -10.31 1.27
N GLU A 26 13.59 -10.31 -0.07
CA GLU A 26 14.81 -10.45 -0.86
C GLU A 26 15.81 -9.31 -0.58
N ALA A 27 15.32 -8.12 -0.29
CA ALA A 27 16.15 -6.97 0.12
C ALA A 27 16.69 -7.07 1.57
N GLY A 28 16.35 -8.13 2.32
CA GLY A 28 16.85 -8.40 3.67
C GLY A 28 16.02 -7.73 4.78
N HIS A 29 14.73 -7.49 4.54
CA HIS A 29 13.81 -6.90 5.51
C HIS A 29 12.75 -7.91 5.96
N LYS A 30 12.01 -7.59 7.02
CA LYS A 30 10.87 -8.37 7.52
C LYS A 30 9.56 -7.67 7.20
N VAL A 31 8.49 -8.46 7.09
CA VAL A 31 7.19 -7.93 6.73
C VAL A 31 6.10 -8.31 7.73
N VAL A 32 5.18 -7.39 7.92
CA VAL A 32 3.86 -7.64 8.50
C VAL A 32 2.85 -7.51 7.36
N ILE A 33 2.13 -8.58 7.08
CA ILE A 33 1.22 -8.63 5.94
C ILE A 33 -0.22 -8.72 6.40
N THR A 34 -1.10 -7.94 5.78
CA THR A 34 -2.53 -7.99 6.10
C THR A 34 -3.40 -7.97 4.85
N ALA A 35 -4.44 -8.79 4.91
CA ALA A 35 -5.53 -8.88 3.93
C ALA A 35 -6.69 -9.67 4.55
N ARG A 36 -7.81 -9.77 3.82
CA ARG A 36 -8.99 -10.55 4.26
C ARG A 36 -8.85 -12.06 4.07
N SER A 37 -8.00 -12.50 3.15
CA SER A 37 -7.84 -13.94 2.81
C SER A 37 -6.74 -14.55 3.65
N THR A 38 -7.12 -15.25 4.71
CA THR A 38 -6.20 -15.98 5.61
C THR A 38 -5.34 -17.00 4.86
N ASP A 39 -5.95 -17.79 3.95
CA ASP A 39 -5.23 -18.85 3.23
C ASP A 39 -4.11 -18.30 2.35
N LYS A 40 -4.37 -17.17 1.65
CA LYS A 40 -3.34 -16.52 0.83
C LYS A 40 -2.22 -15.94 1.68
N LEU A 41 -2.52 -15.39 2.86
CA LEU A 41 -1.51 -14.90 3.78
C LEU A 41 -0.68 -16.06 4.35
N ASN A 42 -1.30 -17.17 4.74
CA ASN A 42 -0.62 -18.37 5.23
C ASN A 42 0.30 -18.98 4.18
N ALA A 43 -0.09 -18.99 2.91
CA ALA A 43 0.78 -19.45 1.81
C ALA A 43 2.07 -18.60 1.71
N ILE A 44 2.00 -17.30 1.97
CA ILE A 44 3.19 -16.43 2.01
C ILE A 44 4.06 -16.78 3.22
N VAL A 45 3.46 -16.99 4.39
CA VAL A 45 4.20 -17.40 5.60
C VAL A 45 4.90 -18.76 5.38
N THR A 46 4.21 -19.73 4.77
CA THR A 46 4.79 -21.04 4.44
C THR A 46 6.00 -20.90 3.51
N ARG A 47 5.96 -20.00 2.55
CA ARG A 47 7.05 -19.77 1.59
C ARG A 47 8.28 -19.09 2.22
N TRP A 48 8.07 -18.10 3.09
CA TRP A 48 9.14 -17.23 3.58
C TRP A 48 9.56 -17.46 5.03
N GLY A 49 8.76 -18.17 5.81
CA GLY A 49 9.00 -18.45 7.23
C GLY A 49 8.45 -17.39 8.19
N GLU A 50 8.09 -17.85 9.39
CA GLU A 50 7.52 -16.99 10.44
C GLU A 50 8.54 -16.02 11.05
N ASP A 51 9.82 -16.27 10.88
CA ASP A 51 10.90 -15.37 11.31
C ASP A 51 10.96 -14.08 10.48
N LYS A 52 10.50 -14.12 9.22
CA LYS A 52 10.48 -13.00 8.30
C LYS A 52 9.09 -12.40 8.09
N VAL A 53 8.04 -13.19 8.26
CA VAL A 53 6.66 -12.80 7.94
C VAL A 53 5.76 -12.93 9.15
N LEU A 54 5.04 -11.86 9.47
CA LEU A 54 3.87 -11.88 10.34
C LEU A 54 2.62 -11.67 9.51
N ALA A 55 1.75 -12.67 9.45
CA ALA A 55 0.44 -12.55 8.81
C ALA A 55 -0.64 -12.23 9.84
N VAL A 56 -1.44 -11.19 9.57
CA VAL A 56 -2.59 -10.82 10.39
C VAL A 56 -3.79 -10.61 9.48
N THR A 57 -4.77 -11.50 9.55
CA THR A 57 -6.03 -11.33 8.80
C THR A 57 -6.80 -10.13 9.34
N ALA A 58 -7.13 -9.18 8.46
CA ALA A 58 -7.91 -8.01 8.82
C ALA A 58 -8.64 -7.42 7.60
N ASP A 59 -9.79 -6.79 7.89
CA ASP A 59 -10.46 -5.87 6.98
C ASP A 59 -9.92 -4.46 7.24
N VAL A 60 -9.20 -3.94 6.27
CA VAL A 60 -8.57 -2.60 6.35
C VAL A 60 -9.59 -1.45 6.49
N SER A 61 -10.85 -1.69 6.14
CA SER A 61 -11.95 -0.73 6.34
C SER A 61 -12.45 -0.66 7.79
N LYS A 62 -11.82 -1.39 8.71
CA LYS A 62 -12.14 -1.43 10.14
C LYS A 62 -10.95 -0.94 10.96
N LEU A 63 -11.09 0.22 11.60
CA LEU A 63 -9.99 0.86 12.33
C LEU A 63 -9.43 -0.03 13.45
N ASP A 64 -10.30 -0.68 14.22
CA ASP A 64 -9.94 -1.59 15.31
C ASP A 64 -9.09 -2.78 14.82
N GLN A 65 -9.43 -3.32 13.65
CA GLN A 65 -8.65 -4.42 13.06
C GLN A 65 -7.26 -3.97 12.62
N ILE A 66 -7.12 -2.77 12.04
CA ILE A 66 -5.81 -2.22 11.67
C ILE A 66 -4.99 -1.85 12.91
N GLN A 67 -5.62 -1.35 13.97
CA GLN A 67 -4.94 -1.15 15.25
C GLN A 67 -4.36 -2.46 15.80
N ASN A 68 -5.14 -3.55 15.76
CA ASN A 68 -4.66 -4.88 16.15
C ASN A 68 -3.49 -5.37 15.28
N VAL A 69 -3.48 -5.09 13.96
CA VAL A 69 -2.33 -5.41 13.07
C VAL A 69 -1.07 -4.68 13.55
N VAL A 70 -1.18 -3.39 13.86
CA VAL A 70 -0.05 -2.57 14.34
C VAL A 70 0.46 -3.06 15.70
N GLU A 71 -0.44 -3.41 16.62
CA GLU A 71 -0.07 -3.95 17.93
C GLU A 71 0.69 -5.26 17.78
N LYS A 72 0.16 -6.22 17.00
CA LYS A 72 0.85 -7.51 16.74
C LYS A 72 2.21 -7.33 16.06
N ALA A 73 2.34 -6.34 15.18
CA ALA A 73 3.62 -5.99 14.57
C ALA A 73 4.65 -5.54 15.62
N LYS A 74 4.21 -4.69 16.57
CA LYS A 74 5.06 -4.22 17.68
C LYS A 74 5.39 -5.34 18.66
N GLU A 75 4.45 -6.21 18.97
CA GLU A 75 4.68 -7.37 19.85
C GLU A 75 5.73 -8.31 19.26
N LYS A 76 5.64 -8.62 17.96
CA LYS A 76 6.56 -9.58 17.32
C LYS A 76 7.92 -8.98 16.99
N PHE A 77 7.97 -7.78 16.45
CA PHE A 77 9.19 -7.18 15.89
C PHE A 77 9.70 -5.94 16.65
N GLY A 78 8.95 -5.47 17.65
CA GLY A 78 9.32 -4.32 18.48
C GLY A 78 9.13 -2.95 17.83
N ARG A 79 8.97 -2.86 16.50
CA ARG A 79 8.93 -1.60 15.75
C ARG A 79 8.23 -1.75 14.40
N ILE A 80 7.90 -0.63 13.80
CA ILE A 80 7.51 -0.51 12.38
C ILE A 80 8.33 0.63 11.78
N ASP A 81 9.04 0.37 10.69
CA ASP A 81 9.87 1.35 10.00
C ASP A 81 9.21 1.89 8.75
N VAL A 82 8.39 1.05 8.09
CA VAL A 82 7.71 1.40 6.85
C VAL A 82 6.29 0.87 6.88
N VAL A 83 5.36 1.66 6.35
CA VAL A 83 3.99 1.23 6.06
C VAL A 83 3.73 1.41 4.57
N PHE A 84 3.36 0.35 3.90
CA PHE A 84 2.89 0.38 2.53
C PHE A 84 1.36 0.22 2.50
N ALA A 85 0.65 1.34 2.45
CA ALA A 85 -0.79 1.42 2.31
C ALA A 85 -1.18 1.17 0.85
N ASN A 86 -1.29 -0.12 0.51
CA ASN A 86 -1.49 -0.57 -0.87
C ASN A 86 -2.92 -1.09 -1.13
N ALA A 87 -3.67 -1.49 -0.11
CA ALA A 87 -5.02 -1.99 -0.30
C ALA A 87 -5.88 -1.02 -1.12
N GLY A 88 -6.55 -1.56 -2.13
CA GLY A 88 -7.40 -0.77 -3.03
C GLY A 88 -8.30 -1.67 -3.86
N THR A 89 -9.40 -1.11 -4.36
CA THR A 89 -10.35 -1.76 -5.26
C THR A 89 -10.88 -0.78 -6.29
N GLY A 90 -11.41 -1.30 -7.39
CA GLY A 90 -12.09 -0.54 -8.44
C GLY A 90 -13.58 -0.89 -8.50
N VAL A 91 -14.23 -0.38 -9.52
CA VAL A 91 -15.62 -0.71 -9.89
C VAL A 91 -15.70 -1.11 -11.35
N ASN A 92 -16.62 -1.99 -11.68
CA ASN A 92 -16.81 -2.49 -13.04
C ASN A 92 -17.58 -1.50 -13.92
N THR A 93 -18.33 -0.57 -13.33
CA THR A 93 -19.14 0.43 -14.06
C THR A 93 -18.57 1.83 -13.85
N PRO A 94 -17.68 2.33 -14.73
CA PRO A 94 -17.01 3.60 -14.56
C PRO A 94 -17.86 4.78 -15.07
N SER A 95 -19.09 4.90 -14.58
CA SER A 95 -20.04 5.97 -14.95
C SER A 95 -20.81 6.42 -13.72
N ILE A 96 -21.08 7.73 -13.62
CA ILE A 96 -21.92 8.25 -12.54
C ILE A 96 -23.39 7.86 -12.79
N GLU A 97 -23.87 8.05 -14.01
CA GLU A 97 -25.27 7.78 -14.37
C GLU A 97 -25.64 6.28 -14.18
N ASN A 98 -24.77 5.39 -14.61
CA ASN A 98 -25.02 3.94 -14.58
C ASN A 98 -24.30 3.22 -13.43
N GLY A 99 -23.61 3.95 -12.57
CA GLY A 99 -22.85 3.38 -11.46
C GLY A 99 -23.72 2.88 -10.34
N LYS A 100 -23.21 1.94 -9.58
CA LYS A 100 -23.92 1.31 -8.46
C LYS A 100 -23.44 1.88 -7.13
N PRO A 101 -24.32 2.53 -6.34
CA PRO A 101 -23.95 3.15 -5.06
C PRO A 101 -23.26 2.21 -4.07
N ASP A 102 -23.65 0.92 -4.02
CA ASP A 102 -23.03 -0.05 -3.12
C ASP A 102 -21.59 -0.40 -3.52
N GLU A 103 -21.30 -0.44 -4.84
CA GLU A 103 -19.92 -0.58 -5.33
C GLU A 103 -19.09 0.66 -4.96
N TRP A 104 -19.66 1.86 -5.09
CA TRP A 104 -19.00 3.10 -4.67
C TRP A 104 -18.72 3.12 -3.18
N LYS A 105 -19.71 2.73 -2.35
CA LYS A 105 -19.54 2.66 -0.90
C LYS A 105 -18.37 1.75 -0.54
N THR A 106 -18.33 0.53 -1.09
CA THR A 106 -17.24 -0.42 -0.89
C THR A 106 -15.89 0.17 -1.31
N MET A 107 -15.85 0.83 -2.48
CA MET A 107 -14.62 1.44 -3.00
C MET A 107 -14.15 2.62 -2.12
N LEU A 108 -15.06 3.47 -1.64
CA LEU A 108 -14.74 4.56 -0.73
C LEU A 108 -14.20 4.02 0.61
N ASP A 109 -14.82 2.97 1.14
CA ASP A 109 -14.38 2.34 2.39
C ASP A 109 -12.97 1.76 2.26
N VAL A 110 -12.63 1.15 1.11
CA VAL A 110 -11.30 0.55 0.91
C VAL A 110 -10.26 1.58 0.45
N ASN A 111 -10.59 2.49 -0.47
CA ASN A 111 -9.59 3.38 -1.06
C ASN A 111 -9.37 4.66 -0.22
N ILE A 112 -10.35 5.08 0.58
CA ILE A 112 -10.28 6.30 1.39
C ILE A 112 -10.23 5.97 2.87
N ASN A 113 -11.27 5.34 3.43
CA ASN A 113 -11.34 5.12 4.87
C ASN A 113 -10.20 4.20 5.35
N ALA A 114 -9.90 3.12 4.62
CA ALA A 114 -8.81 2.22 4.98
C ALA A 114 -7.43 2.90 4.90
N LEU A 115 -7.21 3.80 3.94
CA LEU A 115 -5.97 4.60 3.88
C LEU A 115 -5.84 5.49 5.12
N LEU A 116 -6.92 6.20 5.50
CA LEU A 116 -6.96 7.04 6.69
C LEU A 116 -6.75 6.22 7.97
N PHE A 117 -7.40 5.07 8.08
CA PHE A 117 -7.29 4.19 9.25
C PHE A 117 -5.89 3.58 9.37
N THR A 118 -5.28 3.19 8.23
CA THR A 118 -3.90 2.70 8.20
C THR A 118 -2.94 3.78 8.67
N ALA A 119 -3.07 5.01 8.18
CA ALA A 119 -2.26 6.13 8.63
C ALA A 119 -2.47 6.40 10.13
N LYS A 120 -3.72 6.57 10.58
CA LYS A 120 -4.06 6.86 11.98
C LYS A 120 -3.49 5.81 12.94
N ALA A 121 -3.59 4.53 12.60
CA ALA A 121 -3.12 3.45 13.47
C ALA A 121 -1.59 3.36 13.52
N SER A 122 -0.91 3.62 12.41
CA SER A 122 0.54 3.37 12.28
C SER A 122 1.43 4.59 12.51
N LEU A 123 0.92 5.82 12.38
CA LEU A 123 1.71 7.04 12.55
C LEU A 123 2.46 7.13 13.88
N PRO A 124 1.90 6.75 15.05
CA PRO A 124 2.66 6.76 16.31
C PRO A 124 3.90 5.85 16.27
N ALA A 125 3.79 4.66 15.66
CA ALA A 125 4.91 3.75 15.51
C ALA A 125 5.96 4.29 14.52
N LEU A 126 5.52 4.88 13.39
CA LEU A 126 6.42 5.51 12.42
C LEU A 126 7.12 6.74 12.99
N LYS A 127 6.44 7.52 13.84
CA LYS A 127 7.07 8.67 14.50
C LYS A 127 8.24 8.23 15.39
N ALA A 128 8.09 7.12 16.10
CA ALA A 128 9.14 6.56 16.96
C ALA A 128 10.40 6.09 16.17
N THR A 129 10.25 5.78 14.89
CA THR A 129 11.34 5.29 14.03
C THR A 129 11.80 6.32 12.99
N GLN A 130 11.22 7.53 12.95
CA GLN A 130 11.36 8.48 11.84
C GLN A 130 11.07 7.78 10.50
N GLY A 131 10.00 6.99 10.49
CA GLY A 131 9.70 6.00 9.49
C GLY A 131 9.15 6.56 8.18
N HIS A 132 8.69 5.65 7.33
CA HIS A 132 8.28 5.95 5.97
C HIS A 132 6.86 5.43 5.70
N PHE A 133 5.96 6.30 5.27
CA PHE A 133 4.62 5.93 4.82
C PHE A 133 4.58 5.94 3.29
N ILE A 134 4.17 4.84 2.65
CA ILE A 134 4.10 4.71 1.19
C ILE A 134 2.65 4.44 0.80
N ILE A 135 2.15 5.14 -0.19
CA ILE A 135 0.75 5.09 -0.64
C ILE A 135 0.68 4.64 -2.08
N THR A 136 -0.16 3.65 -2.38
CA THR A 136 -0.53 3.32 -3.75
C THR A 136 -1.67 4.23 -4.22
N SER A 137 -1.34 5.31 -4.93
CA SER A 137 -2.29 6.09 -5.72
C SER A 137 -2.47 5.44 -7.11
N SER A 138 -2.44 6.23 -8.16
CA SER A 138 -2.52 5.81 -9.57
C SER A 138 -2.25 7.02 -10.45
N ILE A 139 -1.93 6.79 -11.72
CA ILE A 139 -2.03 7.85 -12.74
C ILE A 139 -3.45 8.42 -12.81
N ALA A 140 -4.48 7.63 -12.49
CA ALA A 140 -5.87 8.06 -12.37
C ALA A 140 -6.10 9.14 -11.30
N GLY A 141 -5.18 9.29 -10.35
CA GLY A 141 -5.18 10.39 -9.36
C GLY A 141 -4.50 11.68 -9.84
N LYS A 142 -4.09 11.74 -11.10
CA LYS A 142 -3.36 12.88 -11.71
C LYS A 142 -3.96 13.36 -13.02
N ILE A 143 -4.84 12.55 -13.61
CA ILE A 143 -5.49 12.86 -14.89
C ILE A 143 -7.01 12.84 -14.74
N THR A 144 -7.70 13.56 -15.60
CA THR A 144 -9.16 13.52 -15.66
C THR A 144 -9.63 12.23 -16.34
N LEU A 145 -10.45 11.45 -15.62
CA LEU A 145 -11.15 10.29 -16.17
C LEU A 145 -12.65 10.55 -16.07
N LYS A 146 -13.31 10.66 -17.24
CA LYS A 146 -14.73 11.02 -17.34
C LYS A 146 -15.61 10.08 -16.50
N GLY A 147 -16.34 10.63 -15.53
CA GLY A 147 -17.29 9.91 -14.68
C GLY A 147 -16.68 8.86 -13.74
N SER A 148 -15.36 8.91 -13.48
CA SER A 148 -14.66 7.90 -12.68
C SER A 148 -14.64 8.26 -11.21
N VAL A 149 -15.47 7.59 -10.40
CA VAL A 149 -15.38 7.64 -8.94
C VAL A 149 -14.06 7.02 -8.46
N TYR A 150 -13.57 5.97 -9.11
CA TYR A 150 -12.25 5.42 -8.83
C TYR A 150 -11.14 6.49 -8.97
N GLY A 151 -11.13 7.22 -10.10
CA GLY A 151 -10.20 8.33 -10.29
C GLY A 151 -10.26 9.34 -9.14
N ALA A 152 -11.46 9.71 -8.71
CA ALA A 152 -11.65 10.62 -7.58
C ALA A 152 -11.05 10.08 -6.27
N THR A 153 -11.17 8.76 -5.98
CA THR A 153 -10.51 8.15 -4.80
C THR A 153 -8.99 8.19 -4.91
N LYS A 154 -8.43 8.10 -6.12
CA LYS A 154 -6.98 8.17 -6.35
C LYS A 154 -6.45 9.60 -6.30
N TRP A 155 -7.27 10.60 -6.70
CA TRP A 155 -6.99 12.01 -6.40
C TRP A 155 -6.95 12.28 -4.90
N PHE A 156 -7.91 11.72 -4.14
CA PHE A 156 -7.86 11.80 -2.68
C PHE A 156 -6.56 11.21 -2.13
N ALA A 157 -6.19 9.99 -2.52
CA ALA A 157 -4.97 9.33 -2.04
C ALA A 157 -3.71 10.14 -2.38
N TYR A 158 -3.66 10.75 -3.56
CA TYR A 158 -2.57 11.63 -3.98
C TYR A 158 -2.49 12.89 -3.11
N GLY A 159 -3.59 13.64 -2.97
CA GLY A 159 -3.64 14.85 -2.15
C GLY A 159 -3.40 14.58 -0.66
N PHE A 160 -3.96 13.48 -0.13
CA PHE A 160 -3.70 13.04 1.23
C PHE A 160 -2.22 12.74 1.46
N GLY A 161 -1.56 12.05 0.53
CA GLY A 161 -0.14 11.77 0.62
C GLY A 161 0.74 13.02 0.67
N GLN A 162 0.41 14.07 -0.09
CA GLN A 162 1.10 15.35 -0.04
C GLN A 162 0.95 16.03 1.33
N ASN A 163 -0.27 16.03 1.88
CA ASN A 163 -0.53 16.61 3.20
C ASN A 163 0.14 15.80 4.32
N LEU A 164 0.06 14.48 4.25
CA LEU A 164 0.71 13.59 5.21
C LEU A 164 2.23 13.76 5.21
N ALA A 165 2.84 13.93 4.04
CA ALA A 165 4.26 14.20 3.94
C ALA A 165 4.68 15.50 4.65
N ALA A 166 3.86 16.55 4.57
CA ALA A 166 4.10 17.80 5.29
C ALA A 166 4.00 17.62 6.81
N GLU A 167 3.04 16.81 7.29
CA GLU A 167 2.91 16.46 8.70
C GLU A 167 4.10 15.63 9.17
N MET A 168 4.48 14.58 8.43
CA MET A 168 5.58 13.68 8.79
C MET A 168 6.95 14.36 8.78
N ALA A 169 7.15 15.37 7.93
CA ALA A 169 8.39 16.15 7.88
C ALA A 169 8.74 16.83 9.22
N GLN A 170 7.74 17.15 10.06
CA GLN A 170 7.95 17.78 11.37
C GLN A 170 8.77 16.91 12.33
N TRP A 171 8.80 15.59 12.10
CA TRP A 171 9.58 14.63 12.88
C TRP A 171 10.52 13.77 12.02
N GLN A 172 10.92 14.30 10.85
CA GLN A 172 11.85 13.66 9.90
C GLN A 172 11.34 12.33 9.30
N GLY A 173 10.04 12.09 9.35
CA GLY A 173 9.39 11.01 8.62
C GLY A 173 9.24 11.34 7.15
N ARG A 174 9.00 10.33 6.33
CA ARG A 174 8.86 10.46 4.88
C ARG A 174 7.52 9.89 4.40
N CYS A 175 7.00 10.46 3.33
CA CYS A 175 5.82 9.92 2.67
C CYS A 175 6.03 9.91 1.16
N THR A 176 5.95 8.71 0.56
CA THR A 176 6.06 8.52 -0.90
C THR A 176 4.73 8.09 -1.49
N ILE A 177 4.36 8.70 -2.61
CA ILE A 177 3.16 8.35 -3.38
C ILE A 177 3.61 7.59 -4.63
N ILE A 178 3.18 6.34 -4.76
CA ILE A 178 3.38 5.55 -5.98
C ILE A 178 2.17 5.76 -6.87
N CYS A 179 2.40 6.18 -8.11
CA CYS A 179 1.39 6.46 -9.12
C CYS A 179 1.53 5.52 -10.31
N PRO A 180 1.08 4.27 -10.23
CA PRO A 180 1.14 3.35 -11.34
C PRO A 180 0.17 3.73 -12.45
N GLY A 181 0.56 3.43 -13.70
CA GLY A 181 -0.36 3.21 -14.79
C GLY A 181 -1.07 1.86 -14.64
N MET A 182 -1.42 1.25 -15.76
CA MET A 182 -2.06 -0.07 -15.77
C MET A 182 -1.05 -1.15 -15.39
N VAL A 183 -1.38 -1.97 -14.39
CA VAL A 183 -0.55 -3.09 -13.88
C VAL A 183 -1.31 -4.40 -14.07
N ASN A 184 -0.67 -5.41 -14.59
CA ASN A 184 -1.25 -6.74 -14.80
C ASN A 184 -1.48 -7.46 -13.46
N THR A 185 -2.64 -7.28 -12.87
CA THR A 185 -3.02 -7.83 -11.56
C THR A 185 -4.47 -8.31 -11.58
N PRO A 186 -4.88 -9.11 -10.59
CA PRO A 186 -6.29 -9.47 -10.38
C PRO A 186 -7.22 -8.29 -10.05
N PHE A 187 -6.75 -7.06 -10.11
CA PHE A 187 -7.58 -5.86 -10.08
C PHE A 187 -8.48 -5.74 -11.32
N PHE A 188 -8.05 -6.31 -12.43
CA PHE A 188 -8.79 -6.37 -13.68
C PHE A 188 -9.35 -7.77 -13.88
N ASP A 189 -10.56 -7.88 -14.45
CA ASP A 189 -11.21 -9.16 -14.79
C ASP A 189 -10.43 -9.92 -15.88
N GLU A 190 -9.72 -9.19 -16.75
CA GLU A 190 -8.90 -9.74 -17.81
C GLU A 190 -7.41 -9.46 -17.56
N ALA A 191 -6.56 -10.44 -17.88
CA ALA A 191 -5.11 -10.25 -17.86
C ALA A 191 -4.66 -9.13 -18.82
N LYS A 192 -3.65 -8.38 -18.39
CA LYS A 192 -3.07 -7.25 -19.15
C LYS A 192 -1.56 -7.47 -19.35
N PRO A 193 -1.14 -8.53 -20.10
CA PRO A 193 0.26 -8.96 -20.18
C PRO A 193 1.21 -7.92 -20.78
N ASP A 194 0.68 -6.98 -21.59
CA ASP A 194 1.47 -5.89 -22.21
C ASP A 194 1.61 -4.66 -21.29
N LYS A 195 1.12 -4.74 -20.06
CA LYS A 195 1.18 -3.64 -19.09
C LYS A 195 2.25 -3.91 -18.04
N LEU A 196 2.42 -2.99 -17.09
CA LEU A 196 3.38 -3.17 -16.00
C LEU A 196 3.15 -4.49 -15.27
N ASP A 197 4.24 -5.15 -14.89
CA ASP A 197 4.19 -6.27 -13.97
C ASP A 197 4.11 -5.77 -12.52
N PRO A 198 3.43 -6.47 -11.59
CA PRO A 198 3.44 -6.13 -10.17
C PRO A 198 4.84 -5.94 -9.57
N SER A 199 5.85 -6.67 -10.08
CA SER A 199 7.24 -6.55 -9.66
C SER A 199 7.86 -5.19 -10.00
N ASP A 200 7.44 -4.53 -11.10
CA ASP A 200 7.92 -3.19 -11.46
C ASP A 200 7.56 -2.18 -10.36
N ILE A 201 6.35 -2.32 -9.80
CA ILE A 201 5.89 -1.46 -8.71
C ILE A 201 6.60 -1.83 -7.41
N ALA A 202 6.81 -3.12 -7.16
CA ALA A 202 7.52 -3.59 -5.98
C ALA A 202 8.97 -3.08 -5.96
N ASP A 203 9.66 -3.07 -7.11
CA ASP A 203 11.01 -2.52 -7.24
C ASP A 203 11.04 -1.01 -6.93
N ALA A 204 10.02 -0.25 -7.38
CA ALA A 204 9.90 1.16 -7.04
C ALA A 204 9.68 1.40 -5.53
N VAL A 205 8.91 0.53 -4.87
CA VAL A 205 8.72 0.57 -3.41
C VAL A 205 10.05 0.28 -2.70
N VAL A 206 10.79 -0.76 -3.11
CA VAL A 206 12.11 -1.08 -2.55
C VAL A 206 13.10 0.08 -2.78
N TYR A 207 13.09 0.70 -3.95
CA TYR A 207 13.90 1.89 -4.24
C TYR A 207 13.60 3.02 -3.26
N ALA A 208 12.32 3.35 -3.04
CA ALA A 208 11.91 4.39 -2.09
C ALA A 208 12.36 4.08 -0.64
N ILE A 209 12.22 2.82 -0.21
CA ILE A 209 12.63 2.36 1.13
C ILE A 209 14.15 2.41 1.31
N SER A 210 14.90 2.11 0.25
CA SER A 210 16.37 2.02 0.25
C SER A 210 17.05 3.37 0.12
N ALA A 211 16.32 4.43 -0.24
CA ALA A 211 16.86 5.78 -0.35
C ALA A 211 17.49 6.23 0.96
N ASN A 212 18.57 7.04 0.86
CA ASN A 212 19.21 7.62 2.02
C ASN A 212 18.20 8.44 2.85
N SER A 213 18.34 8.41 4.18
CA SER A 213 17.41 9.11 5.10
C SER A 213 17.28 10.62 4.85
N ARG A 214 18.30 11.25 4.27
CA ARG A 214 18.26 12.66 3.85
C ARG A 214 17.50 12.91 2.54
N CYS A 215 17.11 11.84 1.83
CA CYS A 215 16.38 11.92 0.57
C CYS A 215 14.91 11.55 0.79
N ASP A 216 14.04 12.51 0.61
CA ASP A 216 12.58 12.32 0.66
C ASP A 216 12.04 12.19 -0.78
N ILE A 217 11.83 10.94 -1.21
CA ILE A 217 11.20 10.65 -2.50
C ILE A 217 9.69 10.85 -2.34
N ARG A 218 9.17 11.93 -2.88
CA ARG A 218 7.77 12.34 -2.69
C ARG A 218 6.81 11.58 -3.61
N GLU A 219 7.29 11.22 -4.79
CA GLU A 219 6.46 10.57 -5.81
C GLU A 219 7.29 9.69 -6.72
N ILE A 220 6.71 8.56 -7.12
CA ILE A 220 7.21 7.74 -8.23
C ILE A 220 6.04 7.42 -9.15
N THR A 221 6.13 7.84 -10.41
CA THR A 221 5.16 7.51 -11.45
C THR A 221 5.76 6.49 -12.41
N LEU A 222 5.05 5.37 -12.62
CA LEU A 222 5.44 4.31 -13.54
C LEU A 222 4.32 4.10 -14.57
N LEU A 223 4.67 4.12 -15.84
CA LEU A 223 3.74 3.91 -16.93
C LEU A 223 4.23 2.77 -17.83
N PRO A 224 3.32 1.97 -18.40
CA PRO A 224 3.73 1.01 -19.41
C PRO A 224 4.23 1.75 -20.66
N THR A 225 5.18 1.15 -21.36
CA THR A 225 5.76 1.72 -22.60
C THR A 225 4.87 1.49 -23.81
N LYS A 226 3.84 0.66 -23.70
CA LYS A 226 2.85 0.35 -24.76
C LYS A 226 1.43 0.37 -24.21
#